data_a225888a0f9f33bc3cf4ead94bd64386
#
_entry.id   a225888a0f9f33bc3cf4ead94bd64386
#
_cell.length_a   1.000
_cell.length_b   1.000
_cell.length_c   1.000
_cell.angle_alpha   90.00
_cell.angle_beta   90.00
_cell.angle_gamma   90.00
#
_symmetry.space_group_name_H-M   'P 1'
#
loop_
_entity.id
_entity.type
_entity.pdbx_description
1 polymer ?
#
loop_
_entity_poly.entity_id
_entity_poly.type
_entity_poly.pdbx_seq_one_letter_code
_entity_poly.pdbx_strand_id
1 'polypeptide(L)'
;QSVWHAGERELQRRLGVAERMAEVGPRVLNPLLPEQHRGFYPLLRFVVAGTVSEAGDLWAGLLEGEAGFAWSPEPSALRLDALFSEPDPCAAAVAQTRSIGLLGIDLQTRRRNRLSGRIDVIDSNGMSVRVAQAFGNCPQFIQQRQLTAVTGAVAGEAAAVRSVTLTERMRALIAVADTCFVA
;
A
#
# COMPACT_ATOMS: atom_id res chain seq x y z
N GLN A 1 2.22 -13.86 -21.61
CA GLN A 1 2.40 -14.32 -20.23
C GLN A 1 1.19 -13.86 -19.42
N SER A 2 0.62 -14.73 -18.56
CA SER A 2 -0.55 -14.38 -17.74
C SER A 2 -0.17 -13.31 -16.72
N VAL A 3 -1.06 -12.32 -16.52
CA VAL A 3 -0.93 -11.33 -15.46
C VAL A 3 -1.29 -11.90 -14.09
N TRP A 4 -1.94 -13.07 -14.06
CA TRP A 4 -2.37 -13.79 -12.87
C TRP A 4 -1.33 -14.84 -12.46
N HIS A 5 -0.99 -14.90 -11.18
CA HIS A 5 -0.14 -15.97 -10.66
C HIS A 5 -0.88 -17.33 -10.58
N ALA A 6 -0.16 -18.41 -10.28
CA ALA A 6 -0.72 -19.77 -10.33
C ALA A 6 -1.92 -19.98 -9.41
N GLY A 7 -1.88 -19.44 -8.17
CA GLY A 7 -2.96 -19.55 -7.19
C GLY A 7 -4.24 -18.82 -7.62
N GLU A 8 -4.09 -17.61 -8.18
CA GLU A 8 -5.25 -16.87 -8.74
C GLU A 8 -5.89 -17.62 -9.89
N ARG A 9 -5.10 -18.16 -10.81
CA ARG A 9 -5.61 -18.97 -11.93
C ARG A 9 -6.33 -20.24 -11.46
N GLU A 10 -5.82 -20.88 -10.40
CA GLU A 10 -6.46 -22.04 -9.81
C GLU A 10 -7.84 -21.68 -9.24
N LEU A 11 -7.90 -20.58 -8.47
CA LEU A 11 -9.17 -20.10 -7.91
C LEU A 11 -10.16 -19.70 -9.00
N GLN A 12 -9.71 -18.99 -10.03
CA GLN A 12 -10.52 -18.59 -11.19
C GLN A 12 -11.09 -19.81 -11.93
N ARG A 13 -10.31 -20.89 -12.07
CA ARG A 13 -10.79 -22.15 -12.67
C ARG A 13 -11.88 -22.80 -11.80
N ARG A 14 -11.67 -22.88 -10.48
CA ARG A 14 -12.68 -23.44 -9.56
C ARG A 14 -13.99 -22.67 -9.59
N LEU A 15 -13.92 -21.36 -9.78
CA LEU A 15 -15.09 -20.49 -9.88
C LEU A 15 -15.69 -20.42 -11.30
N GLY A 16 -15.11 -21.08 -12.29
CA GLY A 16 -15.58 -21.07 -13.68
C GLY A 16 -15.44 -19.71 -14.38
N VAL A 17 -14.54 -18.84 -13.92
CA VAL A 17 -14.36 -17.48 -14.46
C VAL A 17 -13.00 -17.26 -15.15
N ALA A 18 -12.22 -18.32 -15.36
CA ALA A 18 -10.85 -18.23 -15.84
C ALA A 18 -10.71 -17.52 -17.21
N GLU A 19 -11.58 -17.85 -18.17
CA GLU A 19 -11.57 -17.24 -19.50
C GLU A 19 -11.84 -15.74 -19.42
N ARG A 20 -12.90 -15.36 -18.71
CA ARG A 20 -13.25 -13.96 -18.49
C ARG A 20 -12.13 -13.18 -17.80
N MET A 21 -11.46 -13.78 -16.81
CA MET A 21 -10.35 -13.14 -16.09
C MET A 21 -9.10 -13.03 -16.95
N ALA A 22 -8.87 -13.95 -17.87
CA ALA A 22 -7.77 -13.86 -18.84
C ALA A 22 -7.94 -12.66 -19.79
N GLU A 23 -9.18 -12.32 -20.17
CA GLU A 23 -9.48 -11.15 -21.00
C GLU A 23 -9.44 -9.83 -20.21
N VAL A 24 -9.94 -9.83 -18.97
CA VAL A 24 -10.06 -8.63 -18.14
C VAL A 24 -8.73 -8.23 -17.53
N GLY A 25 -7.93 -9.21 -17.09
CA GLY A 25 -6.67 -8.98 -16.36
C GLY A 25 -5.74 -7.97 -17.05
N PRO A 26 -5.37 -8.15 -18.32
CA PRO A 26 -4.48 -7.22 -19.02
C PRO A 26 -5.02 -5.78 -19.18
N ARG A 27 -6.33 -5.58 -19.02
CA ARG A 27 -6.97 -4.26 -19.10
C ARG A 27 -6.99 -3.55 -17.75
N VAL A 28 -6.92 -4.31 -16.65
CA VAL A 28 -7.04 -3.80 -15.29
C VAL A 28 -5.67 -3.68 -14.62
N LEU A 29 -4.83 -4.69 -14.77
CA LEU A 29 -3.49 -4.73 -14.20
C LEU A 29 -2.50 -4.13 -15.19
N ASN A 30 -2.02 -2.93 -14.88
CA ASN A 30 -1.07 -2.20 -15.72
C ASN A 30 0.35 -2.40 -15.19
N PRO A 31 1.34 -2.69 -16.06
CA PRO A 31 2.74 -2.75 -15.67
C PRO A 31 3.36 -1.36 -15.43
N LEU A 32 2.62 -0.32 -15.75
CA LEU A 32 2.99 1.08 -15.61
C LEU A 32 1.87 1.83 -14.90
N LEU A 33 2.20 2.97 -14.30
CA LEU A 33 1.20 3.90 -13.74
C LEU A 33 0.47 4.63 -14.88
N PRO A 34 -0.84 4.41 -15.04
CA PRO A 34 -1.64 5.23 -15.93
C PRO A 34 -1.61 6.71 -15.50
N GLU A 35 -1.82 7.62 -16.44
CA GLU A 35 -1.79 9.07 -16.15
C GLU A 35 -2.75 9.46 -15.04
N GLN A 36 -3.94 8.84 -15.00
CA GLN A 36 -4.90 9.05 -13.92
C GLN A 36 -4.37 8.67 -12.54
N HIS A 37 -3.53 7.63 -12.44
CA HIS A 37 -2.89 7.24 -11.17
C HIS A 37 -1.74 8.20 -10.83
N ARG A 38 -0.95 8.61 -11.83
CA ARG A 38 0.13 9.58 -11.64
C ARG A 38 -0.39 10.91 -11.10
N GLY A 39 -1.54 11.39 -11.60
CA GLY A 39 -2.19 12.58 -11.07
C GLY A 39 -2.92 12.37 -9.73
N PHE A 40 -3.10 11.13 -9.29
CA PHE A 40 -3.77 10.82 -8.02
C PHE A 40 -2.83 10.83 -6.81
N TYR A 41 -1.65 10.23 -6.93
CA TYR A 41 -0.72 10.10 -5.80
C TYR A 41 -0.31 11.44 -5.18
N PRO A 42 -0.06 12.52 -5.95
CA PRO A 42 0.30 13.83 -5.37
C PRO A 42 -0.79 14.47 -4.50
N LEU A 43 -2.02 14.02 -4.60
CA LEU A 43 -3.14 14.54 -3.78
C LEU A 43 -3.16 13.92 -2.38
N LEU A 44 -2.43 12.83 -2.17
CA LEU A 44 -2.49 12.07 -0.93
C LEU A 44 -1.64 12.71 0.18
N ARG A 45 -2.10 12.54 1.41
CA ARG A 45 -1.38 12.88 2.64
C ARG A 45 -0.77 11.65 3.30
N PHE A 46 -1.19 10.47 2.91
CA PHE A 46 -0.64 9.20 3.35
C PHE A 46 -0.83 8.12 2.29
N VAL A 47 -0.02 7.08 2.38
CA VAL A 47 -0.21 5.81 1.70
C VAL A 47 -0.01 4.67 2.70
N VAL A 48 -0.81 3.62 2.58
CA VAL A 48 -0.61 2.39 3.34
C VAL A 48 0.32 1.49 2.56
N ALA A 49 1.33 0.95 3.24
CA ALA A 49 2.29 0.05 2.65
C ALA A 49 2.17 -1.35 3.25
N GLY A 50 2.24 -2.36 2.39
CA GLY A 50 2.46 -3.75 2.78
C GLY A 50 3.89 -4.14 2.45
N THR A 51 4.58 -4.75 3.40
CA THR A 51 5.97 -5.20 3.27
C THR A 51 6.11 -6.64 3.75
N VAL A 52 7.19 -7.30 3.35
CA VAL A 52 7.51 -8.66 3.77
C VAL A 52 8.96 -8.72 4.23
N SER A 53 9.20 -9.32 5.40
CA SER A 53 10.56 -9.57 5.90
C SER A 53 11.19 -10.78 5.19
N GLU A 54 12.51 -10.96 5.34
CA GLU A 54 13.18 -12.19 4.86
C GLU A 54 12.65 -13.47 5.52
N ALA A 55 12.14 -13.37 6.75
CA ALA A 55 11.50 -14.48 7.44
C ALA A 55 10.09 -14.80 6.93
N GLY A 56 9.53 -13.97 6.04
CA GLY A 56 8.18 -14.11 5.51
C GLY A 56 7.09 -13.44 6.34
N ASP A 57 7.45 -12.69 7.38
CA ASP A 57 6.47 -11.92 8.16
C ASP A 57 5.91 -10.77 7.31
N LEU A 58 4.59 -10.60 7.35
CA LEU A 58 3.89 -9.51 6.67
C LEU A 58 3.66 -8.34 7.63
N TRP A 59 3.94 -7.14 7.15
CA TRP A 59 3.77 -5.90 7.92
C TRP A 59 2.96 -4.89 7.12
N ALA A 60 2.03 -4.22 7.78
CA ALA A 60 1.33 -3.07 7.25
C ALA A 60 1.83 -1.81 7.98
N GLY A 61 2.30 -0.84 7.24
CA GLY A 61 2.80 0.43 7.75
C GLY A 61 2.14 1.62 7.06
N LEU A 62 2.36 2.79 7.61
CA LEU A 62 1.86 4.05 7.08
C LEU A 62 3.03 4.95 6.71
N LEU A 63 2.99 5.54 5.53
CA LEU A 63 3.87 6.61 5.09
C LEU A 63 3.04 7.87 4.95
N GLU A 64 3.47 8.93 5.58
CA GLU A 64 2.75 10.20 5.64
C GLU A 64 3.62 11.34 5.11
N GLY A 65 2.97 12.38 4.59
CA GLY A 65 3.66 13.58 4.14
C GLY A 65 2.69 14.69 3.74
N GLU A 66 3.24 15.84 3.43
CA GLU A 66 2.46 16.89 2.81
C GLU A 66 1.98 16.48 1.41
N ALA A 67 0.94 17.13 0.90
CA ALA A 67 0.49 16.88 -0.46
C ALA A 67 1.67 17.05 -1.44
N GLY A 68 1.85 16.07 -2.32
CA GLY A 68 3.00 16.01 -3.21
C GLY A 68 4.13 15.08 -2.72
N PHE A 69 4.09 14.53 -1.50
CA PHE A 69 5.12 13.62 -1.00
C PHE A 69 5.21 12.30 -1.80
N ALA A 70 4.12 11.91 -2.45
CA ALA A 70 4.05 10.76 -3.33
C ALA A 70 3.81 11.23 -4.77
N TRP A 71 4.74 10.97 -5.68
CA TRP A 71 4.66 11.45 -7.05
C TRP A 71 5.37 10.51 -8.03
N SER A 72 4.97 10.57 -9.31
CA SER A 72 5.53 9.69 -10.35
C SER A 72 6.39 10.52 -11.32
N PRO A 73 7.72 10.35 -11.31
CA PRO A 73 8.61 11.00 -12.27
C PRO A 73 8.38 10.48 -13.70
N GLU A 74 8.08 9.20 -13.82
CA GLU A 74 7.79 8.51 -15.06
C GLU A 74 6.78 7.38 -14.83
N PRO A 75 6.11 6.84 -15.87
CA PRO A 75 5.10 5.80 -15.70
C PRO A 75 5.61 4.52 -15.00
N SER A 76 6.90 4.22 -15.07
CA SER A 76 7.51 3.04 -14.46
C SER A 76 7.92 3.22 -13.00
N ALA A 77 7.79 4.43 -12.44
CA ALA A 77 8.29 4.76 -11.11
C ALA A 77 7.32 5.60 -10.28
N LEU A 78 7.30 5.32 -8.98
CA LEU A 78 6.68 6.18 -7.94
C LEU A 78 7.76 6.58 -6.93
N ARG A 79 7.90 7.88 -6.69
CA ARG A 79 8.71 8.43 -5.62
C ARG A 79 7.83 8.68 -4.39
N LEU A 80 8.34 8.32 -3.22
CA LEU A 80 7.79 8.62 -1.91
C LEU A 80 8.83 9.43 -1.14
N ASP A 81 8.56 10.70 -0.87
CA ASP A 81 9.44 11.58 -0.07
C ASP A 81 9.10 11.39 1.42
N ALA A 82 9.18 10.13 1.85
CA ALA A 82 8.94 9.66 3.20
C ALA A 82 9.67 8.33 3.42
N LEU A 83 10.01 8.06 4.67
CA LEU A 83 10.62 6.82 5.14
C LEU A 83 9.81 6.29 6.33
N PHE A 84 9.84 4.97 6.53
CA PHE A 84 9.38 4.40 7.80
C PHE A 84 10.33 4.82 8.91
N SER A 85 9.79 5.30 10.02
CA SER A 85 10.58 5.62 11.21
C SER A 85 10.98 4.37 11.97
N GLU A 86 12.13 4.35 12.59
CA GLU A 86 12.43 3.35 13.61
C GLU A 86 11.55 3.62 14.88
N PRO A 87 11.00 2.59 15.52
CA PRO A 87 11.22 1.14 15.32
C PRO A 87 10.15 0.43 14.46
N ASP A 88 9.58 1.06 13.42
CA ASP A 88 8.58 0.42 12.56
C ASP A 88 9.21 -0.80 11.85
N PRO A 89 8.66 -2.00 11.98
CA PRO A 89 9.17 -3.22 11.33
C PRO A 89 9.19 -3.12 9.80
N CYS A 90 8.38 -2.26 9.20
CA CYS A 90 8.42 -1.98 7.76
C CYS A 90 9.78 -1.41 7.31
N ALA A 91 10.46 -0.61 8.15
CA ALA A 91 11.78 -0.07 7.83
C ALA A 91 12.80 -1.18 7.56
N ALA A 92 12.89 -2.16 8.46
CA ALA A 92 13.78 -3.31 8.30
C ALA A 92 13.35 -4.19 7.10
N ALA A 93 12.05 -4.44 6.94
CA ALA A 93 11.54 -5.28 5.86
C ALA A 93 11.87 -4.69 4.47
N VAL A 94 11.66 -3.38 4.25
CA VAL A 94 11.99 -2.76 2.95
C VAL A 94 13.50 -2.69 2.69
N ALA A 95 14.31 -2.53 3.73
CA ALA A 95 15.76 -2.55 3.60
C ALA A 95 16.27 -3.93 3.14
N GLN A 96 15.67 -5.01 3.64
CA GLN A 96 16.04 -6.39 3.35
C GLN A 96 15.52 -6.86 1.98
N THR A 97 14.22 -6.82 1.77
CA THR A 97 13.60 -7.49 0.62
C THR A 97 13.39 -6.59 -0.58
N ARG A 98 13.34 -5.27 -0.37
CA ARG A 98 13.00 -4.26 -1.38
C ARG A 98 11.61 -4.46 -2.00
N SER A 99 10.79 -5.35 -1.46
CA SER A 99 9.43 -5.62 -1.94
C SER A 99 8.44 -4.72 -1.22
N ILE A 100 7.53 -4.11 -1.96
CA ILE A 100 6.52 -3.21 -1.38
C ILE A 100 5.22 -3.27 -2.19
N GLY A 101 4.10 -3.33 -1.47
CA GLY A 101 2.77 -3.06 -2.00
C GLY A 101 2.25 -1.75 -1.42
N LEU A 102 1.65 -0.91 -2.23
CA LEU A 102 1.12 0.38 -1.81
C LEU A 102 -0.37 0.48 -2.07
N LEU A 103 -1.08 1.03 -1.12
CA LEU A 103 -2.47 1.43 -1.25
C LEU A 103 -2.57 2.95 -1.05
N GLY A 104 -2.72 3.67 -2.15
CA GLY A 104 -3.14 5.07 -2.13
C GLY A 104 -4.65 5.15 -1.94
N ILE A 105 -5.09 5.90 -0.95
CA ILE A 105 -6.51 6.09 -0.67
C ILE A 105 -6.80 7.56 -0.34
N ASP A 106 -7.75 8.14 -1.07
CA ASP A 106 -8.32 9.44 -0.76
C ASP A 106 -9.73 9.22 -0.18
N LEU A 107 -9.84 9.42 1.11
CA LEU A 107 -11.09 9.22 1.84
C LEU A 107 -12.16 10.27 1.51
N GLN A 108 -11.76 11.46 1.02
CA GLN A 108 -12.73 12.52 0.65
C GLN A 108 -13.46 12.15 -0.63
N THR A 109 -12.74 11.68 -1.64
CA THR A 109 -13.32 11.31 -2.93
C THR A 109 -13.62 9.83 -3.07
N ARG A 110 -13.27 9.03 -2.08
CA ARG A 110 -13.38 7.56 -2.06
C ARG A 110 -12.62 6.90 -3.22
N ARG A 111 -11.56 7.53 -3.70
CA ARG A 111 -10.68 6.96 -4.71
C ARG A 111 -9.60 6.10 -4.06
N ARG A 112 -9.28 4.99 -4.71
CA ARG A 112 -8.31 4.04 -4.21
C ARG A 112 -7.56 3.39 -5.36
N ASN A 113 -6.24 3.48 -5.33
CA ASN A 113 -5.35 2.84 -6.29
C ASN A 113 -4.34 1.98 -5.57
N ARG A 114 -4.00 0.84 -6.16
CA ARG A 114 -2.95 -0.06 -5.69
C ARG A 114 -1.76 -0.05 -6.65
N LEU A 115 -0.60 -0.23 -6.06
CA LEU A 115 0.65 -0.43 -6.76
C LEU A 115 1.43 -1.52 -6.03
N SER A 116 2.03 -2.42 -6.78
CA SER A 116 3.04 -3.36 -6.28
C SER A 116 4.33 -3.14 -7.05
N GLY A 117 5.46 -3.25 -6.36
CA GLY A 117 6.74 -3.01 -6.99
C GLY A 117 7.94 -3.37 -6.13
N ARG A 118 9.10 -2.96 -6.61
CA ARG A 118 10.37 -3.09 -5.89
C ARG A 118 10.98 -1.72 -5.67
N ILE A 119 11.59 -1.54 -4.52
CA ILE A 119 12.32 -0.32 -4.20
C ILE A 119 13.68 -0.37 -4.85
N ASP A 120 13.94 0.55 -5.77
CA ASP A 120 15.23 0.69 -6.44
C ASP A 120 16.22 1.49 -5.59
N VAL A 121 15.75 2.60 -5.02
CA VAL A 121 16.57 3.55 -4.26
C VAL A 121 15.91 3.85 -2.92
N ILE A 122 16.71 3.87 -1.86
CA ILE A 122 16.37 4.48 -0.58
C ILE A 122 17.47 5.50 -0.29
N ASP A 123 17.10 6.73 -0.02
CA ASP A 123 18.00 7.83 0.36
C ASP A 123 17.50 8.53 1.64
N SER A 124 18.18 9.58 2.07
CA SER A 124 17.81 10.32 3.29
C SER A 124 16.44 10.98 3.26
N ASN A 125 15.86 11.16 2.08
CA ASN A 125 14.62 11.92 1.88
C ASN A 125 13.43 11.01 1.54
N GLY A 126 13.67 9.72 1.24
CA GLY A 126 12.59 8.83 0.86
C GLY A 126 13.02 7.62 0.04
N MET A 127 12.09 7.09 -0.75
CA MET A 127 12.34 5.90 -1.56
C MET A 127 11.71 6.00 -2.94
N SER A 128 12.33 5.36 -3.94
CA SER A 128 11.81 5.21 -5.30
C SER A 128 11.41 3.78 -5.56
N VAL A 129 10.18 3.57 -5.99
CA VAL A 129 9.58 2.27 -6.25
C VAL A 129 9.42 2.08 -7.76
N ARG A 130 10.05 1.04 -8.31
CA ARG A 130 9.81 0.56 -9.67
C ARG A 130 8.48 -0.18 -9.69
N VAL A 131 7.57 0.25 -10.54
CA VAL A 131 6.23 -0.33 -10.68
C VAL A 131 6.33 -1.70 -11.34
N ALA A 132 5.72 -2.71 -10.73
CA ALA A 132 5.48 -4.02 -11.34
C ALA A 132 4.03 -4.16 -11.79
N GLN A 133 3.10 -3.67 -10.97
CA GLN A 133 1.67 -3.66 -11.27
C GLN A 133 1.01 -2.44 -10.65
N ALA A 134 0.08 -1.83 -11.39
CA ALA A 134 -0.77 -0.75 -10.89
C ALA A 134 -2.21 -0.97 -11.35
N PHE A 135 -3.17 -0.76 -10.45
CA PHE A 135 -4.58 -0.90 -10.75
C PHE A 135 -5.47 -0.10 -9.81
N GLY A 136 -6.62 0.34 -10.34
CA GLY A 136 -7.66 0.97 -9.55
C GLY A 136 -8.50 -0.06 -8.80
N ASN A 137 -9.10 0.37 -7.70
CA ASN A 137 -10.06 -0.42 -6.96
C ASN A 137 -11.43 0.25 -6.92
N CYS A 138 -12.47 -0.57 -6.83
CA CYS A 138 -13.83 -0.09 -6.60
C CYS A 138 -13.91 0.75 -5.31
N PRO A 139 -14.61 1.89 -5.30
CA PRO A 139 -14.80 2.71 -4.11
C PRO A 139 -15.75 2.09 -3.06
N GLN A 140 -16.31 0.93 -3.35
CA GLN A 140 -17.26 0.24 -2.47
C GLN A 140 -16.65 0.03 -1.08
N PHE A 141 -17.44 0.31 -0.05
CA PHE A 141 -17.11 0.22 1.38
C PHE A 141 -16.08 1.26 1.89
N ILE A 142 -15.58 2.18 1.06
CA ILE A 142 -14.79 3.29 1.57
C ILE A 142 -15.74 4.28 2.24
N GLN A 143 -15.57 4.48 3.53
CA GLN A 143 -16.30 5.51 4.26
C GLN A 143 -15.69 6.88 3.95
N GLN A 144 -16.52 7.84 3.60
CA GLN A 144 -16.06 9.20 3.31
C GLN A 144 -15.60 9.89 4.60
N ARG A 145 -14.40 10.47 4.59
CA ARG A 145 -13.78 11.17 5.72
C ARG A 145 -13.10 12.45 5.23
N GLN A 146 -13.10 13.45 6.08
CA GLN A 146 -12.23 14.61 5.94
C GLN A 146 -11.01 14.43 6.83
N LEU A 147 -9.82 14.59 6.26
CA LEU A 147 -8.59 14.54 7.02
C LEU A 147 -8.31 15.94 7.59
N THR A 148 -8.05 16.01 8.88
CA THR A 148 -7.59 17.21 9.56
C THR A 148 -6.18 16.98 10.04
N ALA A 149 -5.26 17.86 9.67
CA ALA A 149 -3.89 17.81 10.19
C ALA A 149 -3.91 18.09 11.70
N VAL A 150 -3.28 17.21 12.48
CA VAL A 150 -3.06 17.44 13.90
C VAL A 150 -1.68 18.04 14.07
N THR A 151 -1.62 19.33 14.39
CA THR A 151 -0.37 20.00 14.70
C THR A 151 0.09 19.64 16.12
N GLY A 152 1.36 19.29 16.30
CA GLY A 152 1.94 18.98 17.61
C GLY A 152 1.71 17.55 18.11
N ALA A 153 1.22 16.63 17.27
CA ALA A 153 1.29 15.23 17.57
C ALA A 153 2.77 14.79 17.55
N VAL A 154 3.38 14.77 18.72
CA VAL A 154 4.67 14.13 18.90
C VAL A 154 4.41 12.64 18.73
N ALA A 155 5.03 12.00 17.75
CA ALA A 155 5.12 10.56 17.74
C ALA A 155 5.78 10.15 19.06
N GLY A 156 4.96 9.72 20.03
CA GLY A 156 5.50 9.20 21.27
C GLY A 156 6.34 7.98 20.91
N GLU A 157 7.47 7.81 21.57
CA GLU A 157 8.30 6.61 21.52
C GLU A 157 7.51 5.43 22.12
N ALA A 158 6.45 5.00 21.44
CA ALA A 158 5.72 3.81 21.84
C ALA A 158 6.58 2.61 21.43
N ALA A 159 7.08 1.89 22.41
CA ALA A 159 7.80 0.65 22.17
C ALA A 159 6.90 -0.31 21.36
N ALA A 160 7.43 -0.85 20.26
CA ALA A 160 6.74 -1.83 19.45
C ALA A 160 6.48 -3.10 20.30
N VAL A 161 5.23 -3.53 20.37
CA VAL A 161 4.84 -4.75 21.08
C VAL A 161 4.63 -5.85 20.04
N ARG A 162 5.45 -6.90 20.07
CA ARG A 162 5.26 -8.12 19.28
C ARG A 162 4.46 -9.15 20.06
N SER A 163 3.49 -9.78 19.41
CA SER A 163 2.69 -10.85 19.99
C SER A 163 2.26 -11.83 18.92
N VAL A 164 2.25 -13.11 19.23
CA VAL A 164 1.74 -14.18 18.35
C VAL A 164 0.22 -14.34 18.47
N THR A 165 -0.40 -13.64 19.41
CA THR A 165 -1.85 -13.59 19.61
C THR A 165 -2.31 -12.17 19.80
N LEU A 166 -3.54 -11.87 19.42
CA LEU A 166 -4.14 -10.56 19.68
C LEU A 166 -4.28 -10.35 21.19
N THR A 167 -3.61 -9.31 21.71
CA THR A 167 -3.80 -8.88 23.09
C THR A 167 -5.22 -8.34 23.28
N GLU A 168 -5.68 -8.18 24.53
CA GLU A 168 -6.99 -7.60 24.82
C GLU A 168 -7.11 -6.17 24.28
N ARG A 169 -6.05 -5.36 24.40
CA ARG A 169 -5.98 -4.02 23.84
C ARG A 169 -6.11 -4.02 22.30
N MET A 170 -5.43 -4.95 21.61
CA MET A 170 -5.55 -5.08 20.16
C MET A 170 -6.97 -5.48 19.75
N ARG A 171 -7.58 -6.44 20.45
CA ARG A 171 -8.97 -6.84 20.21
C ARG A 171 -9.96 -5.69 20.44
N ALA A 172 -9.79 -4.93 21.50
CA ALA A 172 -10.63 -3.77 21.79
C ALA A 172 -10.50 -2.69 20.69
N LEU A 173 -9.28 -2.42 20.23
CA LEU A 173 -9.05 -1.47 19.13
C LEU A 173 -9.72 -1.92 17.83
N ILE A 174 -9.55 -3.20 17.45
CA ILE A 174 -10.16 -3.77 16.24
C ILE A 174 -11.69 -3.73 16.34
N ALA A 175 -12.26 -4.00 17.53
CA ALA A 175 -13.71 -4.02 17.74
C ALA A 175 -14.38 -2.65 17.56
N VAL A 176 -13.66 -1.55 17.81
CA VAL A 176 -14.18 -0.18 17.65
C VAL A 176 -13.74 0.48 16.35
N ALA A 177 -12.80 -0.13 15.62
CA ALA A 177 -12.34 0.40 14.34
C ALA A 177 -13.42 0.25 13.26
N ASP A 178 -13.70 1.32 12.53
CA ASP A 178 -14.59 1.30 11.37
C ASP A 178 -13.82 1.05 10.05
N THR A 179 -12.51 1.09 10.09
CA THR A 179 -11.63 0.85 8.97
C THR A 179 -10.34 0.20 9.47
N CYS A 180 -9.87 -0.83 8.78
CA CYS A 180 -8.56 -1.44 9.01
C CYS A 180 -7.88 -1.75 7.68
N PHE A 181 -6.54 -1.79 7.70
CA PHE A 181 -5.70 -2.18 6.58
C PHE A 181 -4.96 -3.48 6.94
N VAL A 182 -4.85 -4.36 5.97
CA VAL A 182 -4.23 -5.69 6.15
C VAL A 182 -3.17 -5.87 5.06
N ALA A 183 -1.97 -6.33 5.46
CA ALA A 183 -0.88 -6.72 4.57
C ALA A 183 -0.92 -8.22 4.26
#